data_7adf8c042838e208342facb1014a782d
#
_entry.id   7adf8c042838e208342facb1014a782d
#
_cell.length_a   1.000
_cell.length_b   1.000
_cell.length_c   1.000
_cell.angle_alpha   90.00
_cell.angle_beta   90.00
_cell.angle_gamma   90.00
#
_symmetry.space_group_name_H-M   'P 1'
#
loop_
_entity.id
_entity.type
_entity.pdbx_description
1 polymer ?
#
loop_
_entity_poly.entity_id
_entity_poly.type
_entity_poly.pdbx_seq_one_letter_code
_entity_poly.pdbx_strand_id
1 'polypeptide(L)'
;MNSPLLDKSLDFSTQIVLFYEAFSKSKKDTTIAKQLLRSATSIGANINEAVYGNSKADFISKLHISFKETGESIYWLTLLKRTNLTGYDFESLLALTEEIKRMLIASLNTAKENKRTPYVSQFYKRITSFLYPIDIKNCHLENVTV
;
A
#
# COMPACT_ATOMS: atom_id res chain seq x y z
N MET A 1 -14.53 -3.68 7.68
CA MET A 1 -14.34 -2.25 7.39
C MET A 1 -12.89 -2.08 6.94
N ASN A 2 -12.69 -1.73 5.69
CA ASN A 2 -11.36 -1.73 5.07
C ASN A 2 -10.55 -0.52 5.56
N SER A 3 -9.24 -0.67 5.68
CA SER A 3 -8.36 0.47 5.94
C SER A 3 -8.38 1.40 4.73
N PRO A 4 -8.75 2.69 4.88
CA PRO A 4 -8.76 3.61 3.74
C PRO A 4 -7.43 3.66 2.99
N LEU A 5 -6.31 3.46 3.69
CA LEU A 5 -4.97 3.41 3.09
C LEU A 5 -4.81 2.14 2.23
N LEU A 6 -5.26 0.97 2.73
CA LEU A 6 -5.17 -0.28 1.98
C LEU A 6 -6.09 -0.24 0.76
N ASP A 7 -7.34 0.25 0.92
CA ASP A 7 -8.29 0.35 -0.17
C ASP A 7 -7.76 1.25 -1.29
N LYS A 8 -7.28 2.46 -0.94
CA LYS A 8 -6.70 3.37 -1.93
C LYS A 8 -5.47 2.79 -2.62
N SER A 9 -4.63 2.05 -1.90
CA SER A 9 -3.47 1.39 -2.49
C SER A 9 -3.88 0.26 -3.44
N LEU A 10 -4.96 -0.45 -3.14
CA LEU A 10 -5.51 -1.49 -4.01
C LEU A 10 -6.13 -0.86 -5.27
N ASP A 11 -6.92 0.22 -5.12
CA ASP A 11 -7.49 0.97 -6.24
C ASP A 11 -6.38 1.49 -7.18
N PHE A 12 -5.32 2.07 -6.61
CA PHE A 12 -4.17 2.54 -7.37
C PHE A 12 -3.51 1.38 -8.12
N SER A 13 -3.19 0.28 -7.44
CA SER A 13 -2.57 -0.90 -8.04
C SER A 13 -3.44 -1.46 -9.17
N THR A 14 -4.75 -1.53 -8.97
CA THR A 14 -5.71 -2.01 -9.97
C THR A 14 -5.67 -1.14 -11.24
N GLN A 15 -5.69 0.17 -11.09
CA GLN A 15 -5.62 1.10 -12.22
C GLN A 15 -4.30 0.97 -12.98
N ILE A 16 -3.17 0.76 -12.27
CA ILE A 16 -1.87 0.54 -12.92
C ILE A 16 -1.80 -0.81 -13.65
N VAL A 17 -2.37 -1.87 -13.08
CA VAL A 17 -2.46 -3.18 -13.76
C VAL A 17 -3.24 -3.06 -15.06
N LEU A 18 -4.41 -2.41 -15.03
CA LEU A 18 -5.25 -2.20 -16.23
C LEU A 18 -4.55 -1.31 -17.26
N PHE A 19 -3.89 -0.24 -16.83
CA PHE A 19 -3.05 0.58 -17.71
C PHE A 19 -1.96 -0.26 -18.36
N TYR A 20 -1.20 -1.03 -17.57
CA TYR A 20 -0.11 -1.85 -18.09
C TYR A 20 -0.60 -2.90 -19.10
N GLU A 21 -1.72 -3.57 -18.81
CA GLU A 21 -2.33 -4.56 -19.70
C GLU A 21 -2.69 -3.91 -21.04
N ALA A 22 -3.37 -2.76 -21.03
CA ALA A 22 -3.73 -2.04 -22.25
C ALA A 22 -2.50 -1.57 -23.03
N PHE A 23 -1.51 -0.99 -22.32
CA PHE A 23 -0.30 -0.46 -22.94
C PHE A 23 0.59 -1.57 -23.54
N SER A 24 0.69 -2.73 -22.89
CA SER A 24 1.50 -3.85 -23.38
C SER A 24 1.03 -4.41 -24.74
N LYS A 25 -0.25 -4.24 -25.06
CA LYS A 25 -0.82 -4.64 -26.36
C LYS A 25 -0.40 -3.70 -27.50
N SER A 26 0.14 -2.53 -27.19
CA SER A 26 0.49 -1.49 -28.21
C SER A 26 1.79 -1.75 -28.99
N LYS A 27 2.51 -2.84 -28.73
CA LYS A 27 3.83 -3.19 -29.28
C LYS A 27 4.94 -2.14 -29.01
N LYS A 28 4.72 -1.20 -28.09
CA LYS A 28 5.73 -0.24 -27.64
C LYS A 28 6.60 -0.84 -26.55
N ASP A 29 7.77 -0.23 -26.31
CA ASP A 29 8.63 -0.63 -25.18
C ASP A 29 7.89 -0.41 -23.85
N THR A 30 7.80 -1.48 -23.07
CA THR A 30 7.09 -1.50 -21.79
C THR A 30 8.03 -1.38 -20.59
N THR A 31 9.33 -1.16 -20.80
CA THR A 31 10.33 -1.17 -19.72
C THR A 31 9.95 -0.24 -18.56
N ILE A 32 9.61 1.01 -18.86
CA ILE A 32 9.21 2.00 -17.83
C ILE A 32 7.85 1.65 -17.21
N ALA A 33 6.90 1.21 -18.02
CA ALA A 33 5.59 0.78 -17.52
C ALA A 33 5.69 -0.45 -16.58
N LYS A 34 6.64 -1.35 -16.81
CA LYS A 34 6.94 -2.46 -15.88
C LYS A 34 7.49 -1.99 -14.53
N GLN A 35 8.35 -0.98 -14.52
CA GLN A 35 8.85 -0.41 -13.26
C GLN A 35 7.71 0.23 -12.47
N LEU A 36 6.84 0.99 -13.15
CA LEU A 36 5.64 1.53 -12.53
C LEU A 36 4.74 0.43 -11.96
N LEU A 37 4.46 -0.63 -12.72
CA LEU A 37 3.64 -1.76 -12.25
C LEU A 37 4.24 -2.38 -11.00
N ARG A 38 5.55 -2.62 -10.97
CA ARG A 38 6.25 -3.22 -9.84
C ARG A 38 6.16 -2.32 -8.59
N SER A 39 6.52 -1.05 -8.69
CA SER A 39 6.48 -0.14 -7.55
C SER A 39 5.04 0.08 -7.06
N ALA A 40 4.08 0.26 -7.95
CA ALA A 40 2.68 0.47 -7.60
C ALA A 40 2.07 -0.72 -6.83
N THR A 41 2.30 -1.95 -7.28
CA THR A 41 1.81 -3.15 -6.60
C THR A 41 2.54 -3.41 -5.28
N SER A 42 3.82 -3.02 -5.17
CA SER A 42 4.59 -3.11 -3.93
C SER A 42 4.05 -2.21 -2.82
N ILE A 43 3.41 -1.08 -3.15
CA ILE A 43 2.79 -0.19 -2.15
C ILE A 43 1.76 -0.97 -1.32
N GLY A 44 0.73 -1.50 -1.98
CA GLY A 44 -0.36 -2.22 -1.32
C GLY A 44 0.11 -3.51 -0.64
N ALA A 45 1.03 -4.26 -1.27
CA ALA A 45 1.59 -5.47 -0.70
C ALA A 45 2.27 -5.19 0.65
N ASN A 46 3.13 -4.17 0.74
CA ASN A 46 3.80 -3.81 1.99
C ASN A 46 2.85 -3.21 3.04
N ILE A 47 1.81 -2.46 2.65
CA ILE A 47 0.76 -2.02 3.59
C ILE A 47 0.04 -3.24 4.16
N ASN A 48 -0.33 -4.21 3.33
CA ASN A 48 -0.98 -5.44 3.77
C ASN A 48 -0.07 -6.26 4.69
N GLU A 49 1.21 -6.43 4.35
CA GLU A 49 2.17 -7.12 5.22
C GLU A 49 2.37 -6.41 6.56
N ALA A 50 2.34 -5.06 6.60
CA ALA A 50 2.42 -4.31 7.84
C ALA A 50 1.30 -4.67 8.81
N VAL A 51 0.07 -4.91 8.31
CA VAL A 51 -1.08 -5.31 9.14
C VAL A 51 -0.84 -6.65 9.85
N TYR A 52 -0.11 -7.56 9.20
CA TYR A 52 0.24 -8.88 9.73
C TYR A 52 1.62 -8.91 10.41
N GLY A 53 2.25 -7.76 10.59
CA GLY A 53 3.59 -7.65 11.18
C GLY A 53 3.65 -8.17 12.61
N ASN A 54 4.69 -8.92 12.95
CA ASN A 54 4.88 -9.56 14.26
C ASN A 54 5.30 -8.56 15.36
N SER A 55 5.66 -7.35 15.01
CA SER A 55 6.13 -6.31 15.94
C SER A 55 5.87 -4.90 15.39
N LYS A 56 5.92 -3.92 16.31
CA LYS A 56 5.91 -2.50 15.93
C LYS A 56 7.03 -2.13 14.97
N ALA A 57 8.21 -2.68 15.17
CA ALA A 57 9.37 -2.43 14.32
C ALA A 57 9.13 -2.95 12.91
N ASP A 58 8.57 -4.15 12.79
CA ASP A 58 8.20 -4.76 11.53
C ASP A 58 7.11 -3.95 10.80
N PHE A 59 6.04 -3.59 11.52
CA PHE A 59 5.00 -2.68 11.01
C PHE A 59 5.57 -1.39 10.42
N ILE A 60 6.43 -0.68 11.19
CA ILE A 60 7.07 0.56 10.74
C ILE A 60 7.99 0.29 9.54
N SER A 61 8.73 -0.81 9.55
CA SER A 61 9.62 -1.20 8.45
C SER A 61 8.82 -1.38 7.15
N LYS A 62 7.72 -2.12 7.17
CA LYS A 62 6.85 -2.37 6.01
C LYS A 62 6.22 -1.08 5.49
N LEU A 63 5.74 -0.20 6.38
CA LEU A 63 5.23 1.11 5.96
C LEU A 63 6.32 2.01 5.34
N HIS A 64 7.57 1.92 5.81
CA HIS A 64 8.69 2.64 5.18
C HIS A 64 9.01 2.11 3.78
N ILE A 65 8.94 0.80 3.56
CA ILE A 65 9.10 0.23 2.21
C ILE A 65 7.97 0.76 1.32
N SER A 66 6.72 0.67 1.75
CA SER A 66 5.57 1.20 1.01
C SER A 66 5.74 2.69 0.66
N PHE A 67 6.25 3.50 1.59
CA PHE A 67 6.53 4.92 1.36
C PHE A 67 7.60 5.15 0.27
N LYS A 68 8.66 4.33 0.24
CA LYS A 68 9.68 4.39 -0.81
C LYS A 68 9.10 4.00 -2.18
N GLU A 69 8.33 2.93 -2.25
CA GLU A 69 7.66 2.46 -3.46
C GLU A 69 6.66 3.52 -3.99
N THR A 70 6.00 4.26 -3.09
CA THR A 70 5.14 5.39 -3.46
C THR A 70 5.94 6.50 -4.14
N GLY A 71 7.12 6.83 -3.59
CA GLY A 71 8.04 7.79 -4.21
C GLY A 71 8.52 7.34 -5.59
N GLU A 72 8.86 6.06 -5.74
CA GLU A 72 9.26 5.47 -7.02
C GLU A 72 8.11 5.51 -8.03
N SER A 73 6.88 5.20 -7.61
CA SER A 73 5.70 5.26 -8.48
C SER A 73 5.43 6.69 -8.98
N ILE A 74 5.56 7.71 -8.13
CA ILE A 74 5.44 9.12 -8.53
C ILE A 74 6.50 9.47 -9.58
N TYR A 75 7.73 9.00 -9.41
CA TYR A 75 8.80 9.21 -10.37
C TYR A 75 8.44 8.63 -11.75
N TRP A 76 8.02 7.37 -11.81
CA TRP A 76 7.67 6.71 -13.07
C TRP A 76 6.44 7.33 -13.74
N LEU A 77 5.40 7.67 -12.97
CA LEU A 77 4.23 8.39 -13.49
C LEU A 77 4.61 9.75 -14.09
N THR A 78 5.47 10.50 -13.39
CA THR A 78 5.95 11.79 -13.86
C THR A 78 6.77 11.66 -15.15
N LEU A 79 7.61 10.62 -15.23
CA LEU A 79 8.42 10.36 -16.43
C LEU A 79 7.53 10.00 -17.62
N LEU A 80 6.58 9.08 -17.45
CA LEU A 80 5.63 8.69 -18.49
C LEU A 80 4.78 9.87 -18.97
N LYS A 81 4.33 10.72 -18.05
CA LYS A 81 3.59 11.95 -18.36
C LYS A 81 4.43 12.91 -19.18
N ARG A 82 5.67 13.21 -18.75
CA ARG A 82 6.56 14.16 -19.44
C ARG A 82 6.97 13.71 -20.84
N THR A 83 7.15 12.41 -21.01
CA THR A 83 7.56 11.85 -22.31
C THR A 83 6.39 11.65 -23.26
N ASN A 84 5.16 11.68 -22.76
CA ASN A 84 3.94 11.40 -23.52
C ASN A 84 3.99 10.10 -24.35
N LEU A 85 4.82 9.14 -23.92
CA LEU A 85 5.05 7.89 -24.68
C LEU A 85 3.78 7.05 -24.84
N THR A 86 2.86 7.18 -23.90
CA THR A 86 1.66 6.34 -23.84
C THR A 86 0.41 7.01 -24.42
N GLY A 87 0.36 8.35 -24.46
CA GLY A 87 -0.85 9.11 -24.73
C GLY A 87 -1.92 9.03 -23.62
N TYR A 88 -1.56 8.48 -22.46
CA TYR A 88 -2.46 8.31 -21.30
C TYR A 88 -2.35 9.52 -20.36
N ASP A 89 -3.49 9.97 -19.81
CA ASP A 89 -3.52 11.00 -18.78
C ASP A 89 -3.25 10.41 -17.39
N PHE A 90 -2.15 10.81 -16.76
CA PHE A 90 -1.71 10.33 -15.46
C PHE A 90 -2.07 11.27 -14.31
N GLU A 91 -2.82 12.36 -14.52
CA GLU A 91 -3.11 13.34 -13.45
C GLU A 91 -3.86 12.73 -12.28
N SER A 92 -4.91 11.97 -12.54
CA SER A 92 -5.70 11.29 -11.50
C SER A 92 -4.86 10.29 -10.70
N LEU A 93 -3.99 9.54 -11.38
CA LEU A 93 -3.08 8.58 -10.73
C LEU A 93 -2.01 9.27 -9.87
N LEU A 94 -1.46 10.38 -10.34
CA LEU A 94 -0.53 11.21 -9.57
C LEU A 94 -1.21 11.77 -8.31
N ALA A 95 -2.43 12.30 -8.44
CA ALA A 95 -3.20 12.82 -7.30
C ALA A 95 -3.49 11.73 -6.25
N LEU A 96 -3.89 10.54 -6.70
CA LEU A 96 -4.14 9.38 -5.83
C LEU A 96 -2.86 8.92 -5.13
N THR A 97 -1.72 8.88 -5.85
CA THR A 97 -0.44 8.47 -5.27
C THR A 97 0.04 9.48 -4.22
N GLU A 98 -0.13 10.78 -4.44
CA GLU A 98 0.18 11.82 -3.45
C GLU A 98 -0.75 11.73 -2.22
N GLU A 99 -2.01 11.33 -2.38
CA GLU A 99 -2.90 11.08 -1.26
C GLU A 99 -2.41 9.88 -0.43
N ILE A 100 -2.08 8.74 -1.07
CA ILE A 100 -1.50 7.56 -0.40
C ILE A 100 -0.23 7.95 0.37
N LYS A 101 0.64 8.76 -0.23
CA LYS A 101 1.86 9.25 0.41
C LYS A 101 1.58 10.04 1.70
N ARG A 102 0.60 10.95 1.68
CA ARG A 102 0.20 11.70 2.88
C ARG A 102 -0.33 10.78 3.99
N MET A 103 -1.14 9.78 3.61
CA MET A 103 -1.67 8.80 4.57
C MET A 103 -0.57 7.93 5.18
N LEU A 104 0.43 7.51 4.39
CA LEU A 104 1.60 6.78 4.88
C LEU A 104 2.42 7.61 5.87
N ILE A 105 2.65 8.89 5.59
CA ILE A 105 3.35 9.81 6.51
C ILE A 105 2.60 9.92 7.83
N ALA A 106 1.29 10.13 7.80
CA ALA A 106 0.47 10.20 8.99
C ALA A 106 0.53 8.90 9.82
N SER A 107 0.43 7.75 9.16
CA SER A 107 0.52 6.43 9.80
C SER A 107 1.89 6.19 10.44
N LEU A 108 2.98 6.56 9.76
CA LEU A 108 4.35 6.44 10.27
C LEU A 108 4.59 7.35 11.49
N ASN A 109 4.09 8.59 11.47
CA ASN A 109 4.21 9.51 12.60
C ASN A 109 3.46 8.98 13.82
N THR A 110 2.20 8.59 13.65
CA THR A 110 1.41 7.98 14.73
C THR A 110 2.09 6.73 15.31
N ALA A 111 2.66 5.89 14.44
CA ALA A 111 3.36 4.70 14.88
C ALA A 111 4.62 5.01 15.70
N LYS A 112 5.36 6.08 15.38
CA LYS A 112 6.57 6.51 16.10
C LYS A 112 6.27 7.13 17.46
N GLU A 113 5.21 7.95 17.56
CA GLU A 113 4.83 8.67 18.78
C GLU A 113 4.36 7.76 19.90
N ASN A 114 3.71 6.65 19.57
CA ASN A 114 3.16 5.70 20.55
C ASN A 114 4.24 4.85 21.25
N LYS A 115 5.11 5.48 22.06
CA LYS A 115 6.21 4.80 22.79
C LYS A 115 5.76 3.99 24.02
N ARG A 116 4.51 4.09 24.51
CA ARG A 116 4.10 3.64 25.85
C ARG A 116 2.97 2.62 25.95
N THR A 117 2.43 2.11 24.87
CA THR A 117 1.36 1.10 24.96
C THR A 117 1.83 -0.26 24.41
N PRO A 118 1.38 -1.40 25.01
CA PRO A 118 1.60 -2.72 24.42
C PRO A 118 0.94 -2.72 23.03
N TYR A 119 1.78 -2.53 22.04
CA TYR A 119 1.40 -2.09 20.71
C TYR A 119 0.53 -3.10 19.96
N VAL A 120 0.69 -4.38 20.28
CA VAL A 120 0.00 -5.46 19.60
C VAL A 120 -1.51 -5.47 19.91
N SER A 121 -1.93 -5.12 21.14
CA SER A 121 -3.36 -5.27 21.50
C SER A 121 -4.24 -4.09 21.14
N GLN A 122 -3.72 -2.86 21.19
CA GLN A 122 -4.54 -1.65 21.02
C GLN A 122 -4.54 -1.14 19.58
N PHE A 123 -3.42 -1.28 18.87
CA PHE A 123 -3.35 -0.95 17.45
C PHE A 123 -4.00 -2.04 16.60
N TYR A 124 -3.81 -3.31 16.94
CA TYR A 124 -4.59 -4.43 16.39
C TYR A 124 -6.08 -4.23 16.65
N LYS A 125 -6.51 -3.89 17.86
CA LYS A 125 -7.92 -3.58 18.14
C LYS A 125 -8.43 -2.39 17.34
N ARG A 126 -7.61 -1.38 17.07
CA ARG A 126 -8.02 -0.18 16.34
C ARG A 126 -7.97 -0.38 14.82
N ILE A 127 -7.04 -1.18 14.30
CA ILE A 127 -6.99 -1.56 12.87
C ILE A 127 -7.96 -2.72 12.61
N THR A 128 -8.07 -3.72 13.49
CA THR A 128 -9.01 -4.84 13.31
C THR A 128 -10.44 -4.44 13.60
N SER A 129 -10.71 -3.49 14.49
CA SER A 129 -12.05 -2.88 14.57
C SER A 129 -12.35 -2.05 13.33
N PHE A 130 -11.33 -1.61 12.59
CA PHE A 130 -11.45 -0.95 11.29
C PHE A 130 -11.39 -1.93 10.10
N LEU A 131 -10.75 -3.11 10.25
CA LEU A 131 -10.52 -4.06 9.15
C LEU A 131 -11.44 -5.28 9.19
N TYR A 132 -11.83 -5.75 10.35
CA TYR A 132 -12.73 -6.90 10.49
C TYR A 132 -13.58 -6.77 11.75
N PRO A 133 -14.91 -6.71 11.64
CA PRO A 133 -15.79 -7.01 12.77
C PRO A 133 -15.87 -8.54 12.93
N ILE A 134 -14.74 -9.20 13.23
CA ILE A 134 -14.74 -10.59 13.65
C ILE A 134 -14.97 -10.57 15.16
N ASP A 135 -16.10 -11.09 15.57
CA ASP A 135 -16.43 -11.37 16.96
C ASP A 135 -15.44 -12.40 17.50
N ILE A 136 -14.40 -11.90 18.20
CA ILE A 136 -13.29 -12.71 18.78
C ILE A 136 -13.81 -13.68 19.85
N LYS A 137 -15.10 -13.65 20.21
CA LYS A 137 -15.68 -14.57 21.20
C LYS A 137 -15.84 -16.01 20.72
N ASN A 138 -15.68 -16.31 19.44
CA ASN A 138 -15.84 -17.64 18.84
C ASN A 138 -14.59 -18.24 18.21
N CYS A 139 -13.42 -17.69 18.45
CA CYS A 139 -12.17 -18.35 18.02
C CYS A 139 -11.62 -19.20 19.18
N HIS A 140 -12.13 -20.43 19.30
CA HIS A 140 -11.49 -21.49 20.08
C HIS A 140 -10.14 -21.82 19.43
N LEU A 141 -9.06 -21.31 20.03
CA LEU A 141 -7.73 -21.88 19.85
C LEU A 141 -7.66 -23.19 20.66
N GLU A 142 -8.23 -24.25 20.13
CA GLU A 142 -7.87 -25.59 20.53
C GLU A 142 -6.64 -26.07 19.77
N ASN A 143 -5.56 -26.26 20.52
CA ASN A 143 -4.45 -27.16 20.27
C ASN A 143 -3.63 -27.00 18.99
N VAL A 144 -2.52 -26.26 19.09
CA VAL A 144 -1.28 -26.69 18.43
C VAL A 144 -0.20 -26.82 19.50
N THR A 145 -0.14 -28.01 20.11
CA THR A 145 1.09 -28.58 20.65
C THR A 145 1.82 -29.24 19.48
N VAL A 146 3.01 -28.81 19.17
CA VAL A 146 4.30 -29.52 19.03
C VAL A 146 5.36 -28.48 18.69
#